data_fb29cfae65e03d48ba792409e34e1692
#
_entry.id   fb29cfae65e03d48ba792409e34e1692
#
_cell.length_a   1.000
_cell.length_b   1.000
_cell.length_c   1.000
_cell.angle_alpha   90.00
_cell.angle_beta   90.00
_cell.angle_gamma   90.00
#
_symmetry.space_group_name_H-M   'P 1'
#
loop_
_entity.id
_entity.type
_entity.pdbx_description
1 polymer ?
#
loop_
_entity_poly.entity_id
_entity_poly.type
_entity_poly.pdbx_seq_one_letter_code
_entity_poly.pdbx_strand_id
1 'polypeptide(L)'
;MTMPKRKLGTQGLEVSAIGLGCMGMSQSYGPADEAESLRTLDRAIELGCDFFDTAQGYGPFKNEELLGRAFKGRRDKVIIATKFGFRLRGDRKGYADMTSKPQDIRETTEESLQRLQTDHIDLLYQHRVDPNTPMEDVAGAVGQLVAEGKVRFFGLSEAGAANIGRAHAVHPVSAVQSEYSLWERNLEPEIIPLLKQLGIGLVPFSPLGRGFLTGDVKRAEDYPEGDYRRNDPRYQGENYDANVAAAATVRDVATARGVKPGQIALAWLLGKGSDFAVDIVPIPGTKRRKYLEENVAATSLKLDAAEMAALGEALAPGKISGPRYGERGMAMVDR
;
A
#
# COMPACT_ATOMS: atom_id res chain seq x y z
N MET A 1 0.96 24.64 0.92
CA MET A 1 -0.42 24.13 1.04
C MET A 1 -0.41 23.05 2.11
N THR A 2 -1.43 23.01 2.97
CA THR A 2 -1.53 21.97 3.99
C THR A 2 -2.05 20.68 3.32
N MET A 3 -1.40 19.54 3.55
CA MET A 3 -1.84 18.24 3.05
C MET A 3 -3.27 17.93 3.57
N PRO A 4 -4.22 17.61 2.70
CA PRO A 4 -5.56 17.21 3.15
C PRO A 4 -5.51 15.97 4.01
N LYS A 5 -6.42 15.84 4.97
CA LYS A 5 -6.60 14.66 5.80
C LYS A 5 -7.78 13.82 5.33
N ARG A 6 -7.71 12.52 5.58
CA ARG A 6 -8.78 11.55 5.33
C ARG A 6 -8.95 10.61 6.52
N LYS A 7 -10.16 10.23 6.78
CA LYS A 7 -10.49 9.23 7.81
C LYS A 7 -10.40 7.84 7.20
N LEU A 8 -9.68 6.93 7.81
CA LEU A 8 -9.68 5.51 7.44
C LEU A 8 -10.61 4.77 8.39
N GLY A 9 -11.80 4.43 7.88
CA GLY A 9 -12.83 3.80 8.67
C GLY A 9 -13.52 4.74 9.65
N THR A 10 -14.37 4.15 10.50
CA THR A 10 -15.23 4.88 11.45
C THR A 10 -14.65 4.96 12.87
N GLN A 11 -13.47 4.35 13.11
CA GLN A 11 -12.86 4.23 14.43
C GLN A 11 -12.02 5.44 14.84
N GLY A 12 -11.92 6.47 13.97
CA GLY A 12 -11.21 7.72 14.28
C GLY A 12 -9.77 7.79 13.78
N LEU A 13 -9.31 6.84 12.97
CA LEU A 13 -8.01 6.93 12.31
C LEU A 13 -8.05 8.02 11.22
N GLU A 14 -7.28 9.08 11.42
CA GLU A 14 -7.13 10.17 10.46
C GLU A 14 -5.69 10.27 9.97
N VAL A 15 -5.49 10.28 8.66
CA VAL A 15 -4.17 10.24 8.00
C VAL A 15 -4.10 11.28 6.88
N SER A 16 -2.90 11.59 6.38
CA SER A 16 -2.72 12.40 5.16
C SER A 16 -3.38 11.71 3.96
N ALA A 17 -3.93 12.50 3.03
CA ALA A 17 -4.65 12.00 1.85
C ALA A 17 -3.82 11.09 0.94
N ILE A 18 -2.50 11.18 1.03
CA ILE A 18 -1.52 10.26 0.44
C ILE A 18 -0.55 9.86 1.54
N GLY A 19 -0.28 8.56 1.68
CA GLY A 19 0.77 8.02 2.53
C GLY A 19 2.05 7.73 1.75
N LEU A 20 3.08 7.26 2.43
CA LEU A 20 4.36 6.84 1.85
C LEU A 20 4.58 5.35 2.07
N GLY A 21 4.62 4.56 0.99
CA GLY A 21 5.07 3.18 1.00
C GLY A 21 6.59 3.11 1.15
N CYS A 22 7.08 2.50 2.23
CA CYS A 22 8.51 2.51 2.57
C CYS A 22 9.28 1.28 2.06
N MET A 23 8.61 0.26 1.49
CA MET A 23 9.22 -1.01 1.08
C MET A 23 10.46 -0.82 0.19
N GLY A 24 10.40 0.09 -0.78
CA GLY A 24 11.49 0.36 -1.74
C GLY A 24 12.76 0.90 -1.10
N MET A 25 12.70 1.38 0.14
CA MET A 25 13.88 1.83 0.90
C MET A 25 14.73 0.67 1.42
N SER A 26 14.24 -0.58 1.36
CA SER A 26 14.94 -1.75 1.88
C SER A 26 14.99 -2.95 0.94
N GLN A 27 14.12 -3.00 -0.10
CA GLN A 27 14.06 -4.15 -1.03
C GLN A 27 13.33 -3.85 -2.34
N SER A 28 13.38 -4.79 -3.27
CA SER A 28 12.53 -5.00 -4.45
C SER A 28 12.68 -4.03 -5.61
N TYR A 29 13.12 -2.80 -5.42
CA TYR A 29 13.19 -1.77 -6.46
C TYR A 29 14.62 -1.24 -6.65
N GLY A 30 15.59 -2.16 -6.77
CA GLY A 30 17.00 -1.85 -6.90
C GLY A 30 17.63 -1.29 -5.60
N PRO A 31 18.93 -0.95 -5.61
CA PRO A 31 19.64 -0.52 -4.41
C PRO A 31 19.03 0.76 -3.82
N ALA A 32 18.99 0.83 -2.50
CA ALA A 32 18.57 2.02 -1.77
C ALA A 32 19.80 2.71 -1.15
N ASP A 33 19.76 4.05 -1.14
CA ASP A 33 20.63 4.90 -0.37
C ASP A 33 19.93 5.24 0.95
N GLU A 34 20.49 4.79 2.08
CA GLU A 34 19.87 5.02 3.39
C GLU A 34 19.81 6.51 3.73
N ALA A 35 20.86 7.27 3.40
CA ALA A 35 20.88 8.71 3.66
C ALA A 35 19.78 9.45 2.87
N GLU A 36 19.56 9.11 1.59
CA GLU A 36 18.46 9.68 0.83
C GLU A 36 17.09 9.18 1.31
N SER A 37 17.00 7.93 1.78
CA SER A 37 15.78 7.40 2.37
C SER A 37 15.39 8.18 3.64
N LEU A 38 16.34 8.45 4.54
CA LEU A 38 16.12 9.27 5.73
C LEU A 38 15.67 10.69 5.36
N ARG A 39 16.36 11.35 4.40
CA ARG A 39 15.95 12.68 3.91
C ARG A 39 14.56 12.66 3.26
N THR A 40 14.18 11.55 2.64
CA THR A 40 12.83 11.38 2.05
C THR A 40 11.76 11.27 3.13
N LEU A 41 12.03 10.55 4.23
CA LEU A 41 11.14 10.46 5.40
C LEU A 41 10.98 11.83 6.09
N ASP A 42 12.08 12.58 6.26
CA ASP A 42 12.04 13.96 6.78
C ASP A 42 11.19 14.86 5.90
N ARG A 43 11.43 14.79 4.59
CA ARG A 43 10.69 15.60 3.62
C ARG A 43 9.19 15.28 3.58
N ALA A 44 8.81 14.01 3.82
CA ALA A 44 7.41 13.63 3.91
C ALA A 44 6.69 14.38 5.06
N ILE A 45 7.31 14.41 6.25
CA ILE A 45 6.76 15.15 7.40
C ILE A 45 6.65 16.65 7.09
N GLU A 46 7.66 17.25 6.46
CA GLU A 46 7.64 18.67 6.07
C GLU A 46 6.49 18.99 5.10
N LEU A 47 6.14 18.06 4.21
CA LEU A 47 5.05 18.19 3.26
C LEU A 47 3.67 17.86 3.87
N GLY A 48 3.62 17.44 5.14
CA GLY A 48 2.41 17.04 5.83
C GLY A 48 1.93 15.62 5.49
N CYS A 49 2.76 14.82 4.82
CA CYS A 49 2.53 13.38 4.64
C CYS A 49 2.96 12.68 5.93
N ASP A 50 2.00 12.26 6.73
CA ASP A 50 2.22 11.67 8.06
C ASP A 50 1.95 10.17 8.13
N PHE A 51 1.47 9.54 7.07
CA PHE A 51 1.13 8.12 7.03
C PHE A 51 2.23 7.30 6.34
N PHE A 52 2.91 6.45 7.12
CA PHE A 52 4.07 5.65 6.69
C PHE A 52 3.75 4.17 6.76
N ASP A 53 3.84 3.47 5.62
CA ASP A 53 3.56 2.04 5.51
C ASP A 53 4.85 1.23 5.43
N THR A 54 5.01 0.30 6.36
CA THR A 54 6.11 -0.67 6.44
C THR A 54 5.59 -2.09 6.68
N ALA A 55 6.47 -3.04 6.90
CA ALA A 55 6.18 -4.40 7.36
C ALA A 55 7.44 -5.04 7.94
N GLN A 56 7.26 -5.99 8.89
CA GLN A 56 8.39 -6.80 9.40
C GLN A 56 9.17 -7.50 8.29
N GLY A 57 8.49 -7.92 7.24
CA GLY A 57 9.09 -8.63 6.12
C GLY A 57 9.88 -7.75 5.14
N TYR A 58 9.88 -6.43 5.28
CA TYR A 58 10.58 -5.55 4.37
C TYR A 58 12.07 -5.45 4.72
N GLY A 59 12.91 -6.05 3.86
CA GLY A 59 14.35 -6.07 3.96
C GLY A 59 15.04 -7.12 4.86
N PRO A 60 14.45 -8.23 5.34
CA PRO A 60 13.52 -8.35 6.45
C PRO A 60 13.98 -7.55 7.68
N PHE A 61 13.05 -6.97 8.40
CA PHE A 61 13.23 -6.12 9.59
C PHE A 61 13.85 -4.74 9.34
N LYS A 62 14.75 -4.61 8.35
CA LYS A 62 15.52 -3.38 8.09
C LYS A 62 14.67 -2.14 7.86
N ASN A 63 13.47 -2.33 7.29
CA ASN A 63 12.58 -1.21 7.02
C ASN A 63 11.99 -0.64 8.33
N GLU A 64 11.53 -1.50 9.24
CA GLU A 64 11.07 -1.05 10.57
C GLU A 64 12.20 -0.41 11.37
N GLU A 65 13.41 -0.98 11.35
CA GLU A 65 14.61 -0.39 11.98
C GLU A 65 14.95 0.99 11.39
N LEU A 66 14.82 1.17 10.08
CA LEU A 66 15.01 2.47 9.41
C LEU A 66 14.00 3.51 9.91
N LEU A 67 12.71 3.14 9.96
CA LEU A 67 11.65 4.03 10.45
C LEU A 67 11.82 4.35 11.94
N GLY A 68 12.20 3.37 12.75
CA GLY A 68 12.49 3.57 14.18
C GLY A 68 13.56 4.63 14.40
N ARG A 69 14.67 4.57 13.63
CA ARG A 69 15.72 5.61 13.68
C ARG A 69 15.22 6.96 13.16
N ALA A 70 14.48 6.96 12.06
CA ALA A 70 13.98 8.19 11.44
C ALA A 70 13.01 8.96 12.31
N PHE A 71 12.17 8.27 13.09
CA PHE A 71 11.10 8.91 13.86
C PHE A 71 11.39 9.05 15.36
N LYS A 72 12.60 8.72 15.77
CA LYS A 72 13.03 8.91 17.17
C LYS A 72 12.87 10.38 17.62
N GLY A 73 12.16 10.59 18.72
CA GLY A 73 11.90 11.93 19.28
C GLY A 73 10.83 12.74 18.54
N ARG A 74 10.11 12.16 17.58
CA ARG A 74 9.00 12.80 16.83
C ARG A 74 7.88 11.82 16.47
N ARG A 75 7.68 10.80 17.31
CA ARG A 75 6.69 9.75 17.12
C ARG A 75 5.26 10.28 17.01
N ASP A 76 4.99 11.38 17.70
CA ASP A 76 3.71 12.11 17.69
C ASP A 76 3.36 12.79 16.36
N LYS A 77 4.34 12.94 15.46
CA LYS A 77 4.15 13.56 14.13
C LYS A 77 3.82 12.58 13.02
N VAL A 78 3.81 11.29 13.32
CA VAL A 78 3.70 10.23 12.31
C VAL A 78 2.68 9.18 12.71
N ILE A 79 2.06 8.59 11.70
CA ILE A 79 1.17 7.44 11.79
C ILE A 79 1.88 6.28 11.09
N ILE A 80 2.22 5.26 11.87
CA ILE A 80 2.98 4.10 11.38
C ILE A 80 2.04 2.92 11.20
N ALA A 81 1.99 2.41 9.97
CA ALA A 81 1.36 1.14 9.66
C ALA A 81 2.43 0.06 9.46
N THR A 82 2.30 -1.07 10.13
CA THR A 82 3.15 -2.25 9.89
C THR A 82 2.29 -3.53 9.81
N LYS A 83 2.92 -4.68 9.53
CA LYS A 83 2.21 -5.90 9.17
C LYS A 83 2.80 -7.13 9.83
N PHE A 84 1.93 -8.02 10.35
CA PHE A 84 2.25 -9.38 10.75
C PHE A 84 1.74 -10.40 9.73
N GLY A 85 1.98 -11.69 9.94
CA GLY A 85 1.38 -12.79 9.19
C GLY A 85 2.37 -13.63 8.39
N PHE A 86 3.66 -13.28 8.41
CA PHE A 86 4.71 -14.11 7.84
C PHE A 86 5.71 -14.55 8.92
N ARG A 87 6.04 -15.84 8.91
CA ARG A 87 7.21 -16.34 9.63
C ARG A 87 8.44 -16.18 8.75
N LEU A 88 9.42 -15.46 9.25
CA LEU A 88 10.66 -15.25 8.51
C LEU A 88 11.60 -16.44 8.69
N ARG A 89 12.41 -16.74 7.67
CA ARG A 89 13.46 -17.75 7.76
C ARG A 89 14.54 -17.28 8.74
N GLY A 90 15.17 -18.22 9.43
CA GLY A 90 16.24 -17.91 10.38
C GLY A 90 17.45 -17.20 9.76
N ASP A 91 17.69 -17.40 8.45
CA ASP A 91 18.73 -16.70 7.69
C ASP A 91 18.32 -15.27 7.24
N ARG A 92 17.10 -14.85 7.56
CA ARG A 92 16.50 -13.55 7.16
C ARG A 92 16.47 -13.32 5.64
N LYS A 93 16.51 -14.35 4.82
CA LYS A 93 16.48 -14.26 3.34
C LYS A 93 15.11 -14.56 2.73
N GLY A 94 14.05 -14.33 3.47
CA GLY A 94 12.67 -14.48 2.99
C GLY A 94 11.76 -15.13 4.01
N TYR A 95 10.59 -15.54 3.54
CA TYR A 95 9.56 -16.14 4.38
C TYR A 95 9.73 -17.66 4.42
N ALA A 96 9.48 -18.27 5.59
CA ALA A 96 9.35 -19.70 5.75
C ALA A 96 7.94 -20.14 5.38
N ASP A 97 6.94 -19.53 6.02
CA ASP A 97 5.52 -19.78 5.82
C ASP A 97 4.67 -18.55 6.21
N MET A 98 3.34 -18.67 6.11
CA MET A 98 2.38 -17.73 6.69
C MET A 98 1.94 -18.28 8.06
N THR A 99 1.77 -17.37 9.01
CA THR A 99 1.22 -17.70 10.33
C THR A 99 0.52 -16.50 10.93
N SER A 100 -0.72 -16.69 11.36
CA SER A 100 -1.51 -15.68 12.08
C SER A 100 -2.09 -16.22 13.37
N LYS A 101 -1.42 -17.22 13.97
CA LYS A 101 -1.81 -17.72 15.29
C LYS A 101 -1.70 -16.60 16.33
N PRO A 102 -2.61 -16.52 17.31
CA PRO A 102 -2.63 -15.45 18.32
C PRO A 102 -1.27 -15.19 18.99
N GLN A 103 -0.52 -16.26 19.31
CA GLN A 103 0.82 -16.13 19.88
C GLN A 103 1.80 -15.48 18.90
N ASP A 104 1.82 -15.93 17.63
CA ASP A 104 2.73 -15.40 16.61
C ASP A 104 2.41 -13.93 16.28
N ILE A 105 1.13 -13.53 16.31
CA ILE A 105 0.69 -12.12 16.16
C ILE A 105 1.28 -11.28 17.28
N ARG A 106 1.17 -11.73 18.53
CA ARG A 106 1.69 -11.02 19.70
C ARG A 106 3.21 -10.87 19.63
N GLU A 107 3.92 -11.96 19.42
CA GLU A 107 5.39 -11.96 19.33
C GLU A 107 5.88 -11.02 18.23
N THR A 108 5.30 -11.14 17.03
CA THR A 108 5.63 -10.26 15.89
C THR A 108 5.37 -8.78 16.21
N THR A 109 4.25 -8.49 16.86
CA THR A 109 3.89 -7.11 17.21
C THR A 109 4.89 -6.51 18.23
N GLU A 110 5.24 -7.28 19.25
CA GLU A 110 6.20 -6.84 20.29
C GLU A 110 7.60 -6.64 19.70
N GLU A 111 8.04 -7.51 18.81
CA GLU A 111 9.28 -7.33 18.06
C GLU A 111 9.25 -6.10 17.13
N SER A 112 8.12 -5.83 16.47
CA SER A 112 7.94 -4.63 15.63
C SER A 112 8.01 -3.34 16.47
N LEU A 113 7.41 -3.32 17.64
CA LEU A 113 7.53 -2.20 18.59
C LEU A 113 8.99 -1.91 18.97
N GLN A 114 9.79 -2.96 19.22
CA GLN A 114 11.21 -2.82 19.51
C GLN A 114 11.98 -2.24 18.32
N ARG A 115 11.77 -2.75 17.10
CA ARG A 115 12.45 -2.26 15.89
C ARG A 115 12.05 -0.83 15.54
N LEU A 116 10.77 -0.50 15.69
CA LEU A 116 10.22 0.85 15.48
C LEU A 116 10.57 1.83 16.61
N GLN A 117 11.14 1.35 17.72
CA GLN A 117 11.50 2.15 18.92
C GLN A 117 10.31 2.98 19.46
N THR A 118 9.15 2.35 19.59
CA THR A 118 7.89 2.97 20.00
C THR A 118 7.11 2.06 20.93
N ASP A 119 6.21 2.61 21.69
CA ASP A 119 5.31 1.90 22.62
C ASP A 119 3.98 1.47 21.96
N HIS A 120 3.67 2.01 20.77
CA HIS A 120 2.46 1.66 20.03
C HIS A 120 2.64 1.68 18.51
N ILE A 121 1.84 0.88 17.83
CA ILE A 121 1.63 0.88 16.39
C ILE A 121 0.27 1.52 16.10
N ASP A 122 0.21 2.49 15.18
CA ASP A 122 -1.06 3.13 14.86
C ASP A 122 -1.98 2.20 14.09
N LEU A 123 -1.50 1.51 13.06
CA LEU A 123 -2.30 0.59 12.26
C LEU A 123 -1.55 -0.72 12.03
N LEU A 124 -2.10 -1.82 12.54
CA LEU A 124 -1.52 -3.15 12.40
C LEU A 124 -2.32 -3.97 11.39
N TYR A 125 -1.68 -4.37 10.29
CA TYR A 125 -2.30 -5.22 9.27
C TYR A 125 -1.95 -6.70 9.42
N GLN A 126 -2.92 -7.57 9.15
CA GLN A 126 -2.59 -8.90 8.68
C GLN A 126 -2.10 -8.80 7.22
N HIS A 127 -0.84 -9.18 6.95
CA HIS A 127 -0.19 -8.96 5.65
C HIS A 127 -0.80 -9.81 4.53
N ARG A 128 -1.13 -11.07 4.85
CA ARG A 128 -1.90 -12.00 4.02
C ARG A 128 -2.75 -12.88 4.93
N VAL A 129 -3.90 -13.29 4.44
CA VAL A 129 -4.77 -14.21 5.18
C VAL A 129 -4.09 -15.56 5.31
N ASP A 130 -3.95 -16.03 6.54
CA ASP A 130 -3.48 -17.37 6.84
C ASP A 130 -4.65 -18.36 6.78
N PRO A 131 -4.68 -19.29 5.82
CA PRO A 131 -5.79 -20.23 5.68
C PRO A 131 -5.90 -21.22 6.84
N ASN A 132 -4.87 -21.33 7.68
CA ASN A 132 -4.80 -22.28 8.80
C ASN A 132 -5.23 -21.66 10.14
N THR A 133 -5.54 -20.34 10.17
CA THR A 133 -5.99 -19.67 11.39
C THR A 133 -7.35 -19.01 11.15
N PRO A 134 -8.39 -19.33 11.93
CA PRO A 134 -9.69 -18.69 11.82
C PRO A 134 -9.56 -17.17 11.93
N MET A 135 -10.28 -16.44 11.09
CA MET A 135 -10.21 -14.98 11.07
C MET A 135 -10.69 -14.35 12.39
N GLU A 136 -11.59 -15.03 13.08
CA GLU A 136 -12.08 -14.62 14.39
C GLU A 136 -10.96 -14.63 15.44
N ASP A 137 -10.07 -15.62 15.40
CA ASP A 137 -8.93 -15.73 16.32
C ASP A 137 -7.90 -14.64 16.01
N VAL A 138 -7.70 -14.33 14.72
CA VAL A 138 -6.84 -13.23 14.28
C VAL A 138 -7.36 -11.87 14.79
N ALA A 139 -8.63 -11.59 14.53
CA ALA A 139 -9.27 -10.34 14.96
C ALA A 139 -9.34 -10.22 16.49
N GLY A 140 -9.61 -11.33 17.18
CA GLY A 140 -9.60 -11.39 18.65
C GLY A 140 -8.22 -11.08 19.24
N ALA A 141 -7.14 -11.64 18.66
CA ALA A 141 -5.77 -11.40 19.10
C ALA A 141 -5.36 -9.92 18.90
N VAL A 142 -5.70 -9.33 17.76
CA VAL A 142 -5.43 -7.89 17.53
C VAL A 142 -6.27 -7.03 18.48
N GLY A 143 -7.55 -7.39 18.72
CA GLY A 143 -8.40 -6.70 19.71
C GLY A 143 -7.80 -6.67 21.12
N GLN A 144 -7.13 -7.75 21.54
CA GLN A 144 -6.39 -7.79 22.81
C GLN A 144 -5.21 -6.80 22.81
N LEU A 145 -4.43 -6.74 21.71
CA LEU A 145 -3.32 -5.78 21.58
C LEU A 145 -3.81 -4.33 21.55
N VAL A 146 -5.00 -4.09 21.03
CA VAL A 146 -5.65 -2.76 21.10
C VAL A 146 -6.05 -2.44 22.54
N ALA A 147 -6.66 -3.37 23.26
CA ALA A 147 -7.01 -3.17 24.66
C ALA A 147 -5.79 -2.93 25.57
N GLU A 148 -4.64 -3.50 25.22
CA GLU A 148 -3.35 -3.29 25.90
C GLU A 148 -2.67 -1.94 25.50
N GLY A 149 -3.21 -1.22 24.51
CA GLY A 149 -2.62 0.02 24.01
C GLY A 149 -1.39 -0.15 23.11
N LYS A 150 -1.01 -1.40 22.77
CA LYS A 150 0.12 -1.70 21.87
C LYS A 150 -0.21 -1.42 20.40
N VAL A 151 -1.47 -1.48 20.02
CA VAL A 151 -2.01 -1.21 18.69
C VAL A 151 -3.18 -0.26 18.84
N ARG A 152 -3.34 0.69 17.91
CA ARG A 152 -4.50 1.61 17.91
C ARG A 152 -5.62 1.14 17.00
N PHE A 153 -5.26 0.69 15.79
CA PHE A 153 -6.23 0.30 14.76
C PHE A 153 -5.83 -0.99 14.07
N PHE A 154 -6.84 -1.76 13.64
CA PHE A 154 -6.67 -3.02 12.93
C PHE A 154 -6.95 -2.85 11.43
N GLY A 155 -6.17 -3.53 10.60
CA GLY A 155 -6.36 -3.60 9.16
C GLY A 155 -6.11 -5.00 8.59
N LEU A 156 -6.57 -5.21 7.36
CA LEU A 156 -6.34 -6.43 6.59
C LEU A 156 -5.65 -6.08 5.27
N SER A 157 -4.83 -6.99 4.72
CA SER A 157 -4.22 -6.81 3.41
C SER A 157 -4.54 -7.99 2.50
N GLU A 158 -5.04 -7.69 1.28
CA GLU A 158 -5.41 -8.68 0.26
C GLU A 158 -6.42 -9.73 0.76
N ALA A 159 -7.31 -9.35 1.68
CA ALA A 159 -8.37 -10.20 2.21
C ALA A 159 -9.60 -10.15 1.30
N GLY A 160 -10.24 -11.30 1.14
CA GLY A 160 -11.53 -11.46 0.44
C GLY A 160 -12.72 -11.03 1.30
N ALA A 161 -13.86 -10.82 0.65
CA ALA A 161 -15.06 -10.27 1.27
C ALA A 161 -15.52 -11.04 2.52
N ALA A 162 -15.49 -12.37 2.46
CA ALA A 162 -15.90 -13.23 3.57
C ALA A 162 -15.03 -12.99 4.82
N ASN A 163 -13.71 -12.96 4.65
CA ASN A 163 -12.78 -12.77 5.76
C ASN A 163 -12.79 -11.33 6.29
N ILE A 164 -13.00 -10.33 5.45
CA ILE A 164 -13.22 -8.94 5.89
C ILE A 164 -14.44 -8.86 6.81
N GLY A 165 -15.57 -9.45 6.39
CA GLY A 165 -16.81 -9.47 7.18
C GLY A 165 -16.64 -10.19 8.53
N ARG A 166 -15.99 -11.37 8.52
CA ARG A 166 -15.72 -12.15 9.75
C ARG A 166 -14.82 -11.41 10.73
N ALA A 167 -13.74 -10.81 10.24
CA ALA A 167 -12.84 -10.03 11.08
C ALA A 167 -13.55 -8.82 11.71
N HIS A 168 -14.27 -8.05 10.88
CA HIS A 168 -14.95 -6.83 11.30
C HIS A 168 -16.05 -7.10 12.33
N ALA A 169 -16.70 -8.28 12.29
CA ALA A 169 -17.70 -8.69 13.26
C ALA A 169 -17.12 -8.97 14.67
N VAL A 170 -15.83 -9.34 14.76
CA VAL A 170 -15.15 -9.61 16.04
C VAL A 170 -14.45 -8.36 16.57
N HIS A 171 -13.69 -7.67 15.72
CA HIS A 171 -13.01 -6.42 16.06
C HIS A 171 -13.06 -5.47 14.86
N PRO A 172 -13.42 -4.17 15.06
CA PRO A 172 -13.54 -3.24 13.94
C PRO A 172 -12.28 -3.14 13.09
N VAL A 173 -12.42 -3.42 11.79
CA VAL A 173 -11.37 -3.21 10.79
C VAL A 173 -11.45 -1.77 10.32
N SER A 174 -10.36 -1.01 10.44
CA SER A 174 -10.31 0.41 10.04
C SER A 174 -9.92 0.58 8.58
N ALA A 175 -9.07 -0.30 8.06
CA ALA A 175 -8.59 -0.20 6.69
C ALA A 175 -8.34 -1.58 6.04
N VAL A 176 -8.63 -1.66 4.74
CA VAL A 176 -8.17 -2.77 3.90
C VAL A 176 -7.10 -2.23 2.94
N GLN A 177 -5.92 -2.87 2.94
CA GLN A 177 -4.84 -2.55 2.03
C GLN A 177 -4.80 -3.57 0.89
N SER A 178 -5.06 -3.13 -0.33
CA SER A 178 -5.04 -4.00 -1.52
C SER A 178 -4.50 -3.28 -2.74
N GLU A 179 -4.04 -4.05 -3.74
CA GLU A 179 -3.61 -3.44 -4.99
C GLU A 179 -4.82 -2.82 -5.70
N TYR A 180 -4.78 -1.50 -5.86
CA TYR A 180 -5.81 -0.77 -6.59
C TYR A 180 -5.22 0.45 -7.30
N SER A 181 -5.55 0.60 -8.57
CA SER A 181 -5.06 1.68 -9.44
C SER A 181 -5.87 1.73 -10.74
N LEU A 182 -5.57 2.68 -11.62
CA LEU A 182 -6.01 2.61 -13.03
C LEU A 182 -5.66 1.28 -13.70
N TRP A 183 -4.62 0.62 -13.23
CA TRP A 183 -4.03 -0.59 -13.76
C TRP A 183 -4.62 -1.90 -13.19
N GLU A 184 -5.18 -1.86 -11.99
CA GLU A 184 -5.76 -3.01 -11.30
C GLU A 184 -7.06 -2.61 -10.60
N ARG A 185 -8.18 -3.15 -11.05
CA ARG A 185 -9.51 -2.70 -10.63
C ARG A 185 -10.43 -3.82 -10.14
N ASN A 186 -9.84 -4.96 -9.78
CA ASN A 186 -10.54 -6.15 -9.32
C ASN A 186 -11.37 -5.95 -8.03
N LEU A 187 -11.13 -4.89 -7.27
CA LEU A 187 -11.85 -4.60 -6.02
C LEU A 187 -13.23 -3.96 -6.25
N GLU A 188 -13.47 -3.38 -7.43
CA GLU A 188 -14.67 -2.58 -7.71
C GLU A 188 -15.98 -3.36 -7.62
N PRO A 189 -16.06 -4.64 -8.07
CA PRO A 189 -17.34 -5.37 -8.06
C PRO A 189 -17.82 -5.78 -6.67
N GLU A 190 -16.94 -6.10 -5.74
CA GLU A 190 -17.29 -6.75 -4.48
C GLU A 190 -16.68 -6.06 -3.26
N ILE A 191 -15.35 -5.87 -3.24
CA ILE A 191 -14.65 -5.38 -2.05
C ILE A 191 -15.03 -3.93 -1.75
N ILE A 192 -14.98 -3.03 -2.72
CA ILE A 192 -15.30 -1.60 -2.48
C ILE A 192 -16.74 -1.40 -1.98
N PRO A 193 -17.76 -2.05 -2.56
CA PRO A 193 -19.12 -2.00 -2.00
C PRO A 193 -19.20 -2.50 -0.54
N LEU A 194 -18.47 -3.58 -0.21
CA LEU A 194 -18.43 -4.09 1.16
C LEU A 194 -17.75 -3.09 2.12
N LEU A 195 -16.63 -2.49 1.70
CA LEU A 195 -15.92 -1.48 2.51
C LEU A 195 -16.84 -0.29 2.82
N LYS A 196 -17.60 0.18 1.81
CA LYS A 196 -18.61 1.22 2.00
C LYS A 196 -19.66 0.81 3.03
N GLN A 197 -20.19 -0.39 2.91
CA GLN A 197 -21.22 -0.92 3.83
C GLN A 197 -20.74 -1.00 5.27
N LEU A 198 -19.47 -1.42 5.47
CA LEU A 198 -18.87 -1.62 6.80
C LEU A 198 -18.21 -0.36 7.36
N GLY A 199 -18.11 0.71 6.57
CA GLY A 199 -17.42 1.93 6.98
C GLY A 199 -15.92 1.73 7.15
N ILE A 200 -15.28 0.99 6.23
CA ILE A 200 -13.85 0.67 6.22
C ILE A 200 -13.16 1.49 5.12
N GLY A 201 -11.97 2.05 5.41
CA GLY A 201 -11.17 2.75 4.43
C GLY A 201 -10.37 1.82 3.52
N LEU A 202 -10.02 2.28 2.31
CA LEU A 202 -9.17 1.57 1.35
C LEU A 202 -7.79 2.22 1.27
N VAL A 203 -6.74 1.40 1.39
CA VAL A 203 -5.34 1.82 1.24
C VAL A 203 -4.74 1.13 0.01
N PRO A 204 -4.77 1.78 -1.17
CA PRO A 204 -4.17 1.24 -2.38
C PRO A 204 -2.65 1.14 -2.29
N PHE A 205 -2.08 -0.07 -2.35
CA PHE A 205 -0.67 -0.22 -2.64
C PHE A 205 -0.41 -0.36 -4.15
N SER A 206 0.82 -0.14 -4.59
CA SER A 206 1.21 -0.07 -6.01
C SER A 206 0.31 0.84 -6.86
N PRO A 207 -0.09 2.03 -6.36
CA PRO A 207 -1.07 2.90 -7.02
C PRO A 207 -0.57 3.44 -8.37
N LEU A 208 0.72 3.33 -8.64
CA LEU A 208 1.38 3.72 -9.90
C LEU A 208 1.70 2.52 -10.81
N GLY A 209 1.09 1.34 -10.58
CA GLY A 209 1.35 0.13 -11.36
C GLY A 209 2.83 -0.27 -11.32
N ARG A 210 3.47 -0.17 -10.16
CA ARG A 210 4.91 -0.44 -9.95
C ARG A 210 5.84 0.42 -10.83
N GLY A 211 5.36 1.60 -11.24
CA GLY A 211 6.07 2.55 -12.11
C GLY A 211 5.51 2.61 -13.53
N PHE A 212 4.63 1.71 -13.94
CA PHE A 212 4.06 1.67 -15.30
C PHE A 212 3.30 2.96 -15.65
N LEU A 213 2.56 3.49 -14.69
CA LEU A 213 1.76 4.72 -14.85
C LEU A 213 2.58 6.01 -14.69
N THR A 214 3.91 5.92 -14.53
CA THR A 214 4.77 7.12 -14.44
C THR A 214 5.34 7.56 -15.79
N GLY A 215 5.28 6.70 -16.80
CA GLY A 215 5.85 6.93 -18.13
C GLY A 215 7.33 6.54 -18.27
N ASP A 216 8.02 6.23 -17.18
CA ASP A 216 9.44 5.83 -17.14
C ASP A 216 9.62 4.32 -16.97
N VAL A 217 8.79 3.53 -17.66
CA VAL A 217 8.81 2.07 -17.56
C VAL A 217 9.81 1.47 -18.55
N LYS A 218 10.45 0.37 -18.13
CA LYS A 218 11.37 -0.43 -18.95
C LYS A 218 10.83 -1.84 -19.12
N ARG A 219 11.36 -2.59 -20.09
CA ARG A 219 11.10 -4.04 -20.19
C ARG A 219 11.68 -4.78 -18.99
N ALA A 220 11.14 -5.94 -18.66
CA ALA A 220 11.57 -6.74 -17.52
C ALA A 220 13.08 -7.01 -17.52
N GLU A 221 13.66 -7.34 -18.66
CA GLU A 221 15.08 -7.65 -18.86
C GLU A 221 16.02 -6.46 -18.60
N ASP A 222 15.52 -5.23 -18.72
CA ASP A 222 16.30 -4.00 -18.52
C ASP A 222 16.39 -3.56 -17.05
N TYR A 223 15.68 -4.25 -16.15
CA TYR A 223 15.79 -4.00 -14.72
C TYR A 223 16.95 -4.81 -14.12
N PRO A 224 17.62 -4.29 -13.06
CA PRO A 224 18.68 -5.01 -12.37
C PRO A 224 18.24 -6.37 -11.83
N GLU A 225 19.16 -7.30 -11.68
CA GLU A 225 18.93 -8.54 -10.95
C GLU A 225 18.43 -8.24 -9.52
N GLY A 226 17.40 -8.99 -9.08
CA GLY A 226 16.75 -8.76 -7.78
C GLY A 226 15.69 -7.65 -7.78
N ASP A 227 15.50 -6.91 -8.87
CA ASP A 227 14.35 -6.02 -9.00
C ASP A 227 13.07 -6.85 -9.27
N TYR A 228 12.03 -6.59 -8.50
CA TYR A 228 10.76 -7.32 -8.59
C TYR A 228 10.16 -7.31 -10.00
N ARG A 229 10.28 -6.19 -10.71
CA ARG A 229 9.70 -5.99 -12.05
C ARG A 229 10.28 -6.91 -13.11
N ARG A 230 11.47 -7.47 -12.88
CA ARG A 230 12.07 -8.48 -13.76
C ARG A 230 11.21 -9.74 -13.91
N ASN A 231 10.44 -10.06 -12.87
CA ASN A 231 9.61 -11.26 -12.81
C ASN A 231 8.11 -10.94 -12.86
N ASP A 232 7.76 -9.68 -13.09
CA ASP A 232 6.35 -9.25 -13.19
C ASP A 232 5.81 -9.61 -14.59
N PRO A 233 4.75 -10.44 -14.69
CA PRO A 233 4.21 -10.87 -15.98
C PRO A 233 3.78 -9.71 -16.88
N ARG A 234 3.33 -8.60 -16.31
CA ARG A 234 2.87 -7.41 -17.06
C ARG A 234 4.01 -6.63 -17.72
N TYR A 235 5.27 -6.90 -17.31
CA TYR A 235 6.48 -6.25 -17.81
C TYR A 235 7.19 -7.06 -18.92
N GLN A 236 6.69 -8.26 -19.25
CA GLN A 236 7.37 -9.19 -20.14
C GLN A 236 6.74 -9.25 -21.52
N GLY A 237 7.61 -9.38 -22.55
CA GLY A 237 7.23 -9.68 -23.92
C GLY A 237 6.08 -8.83 -24.46
N GLU A 238 5.11 -9.46 -25.09
CA GLU A 238 3.93 -8.81 -25.69
C GLU A 238 3.04 -8.12 -24.65
N ASN A 239 3.01 -8.61 -23.41
CA ASN A 239 2.27 -7.94 -22.34
C ASN A 239 2.79 -6.51 -22.12
N TYR A 240 4.11 -6.34 -22.11
CA TYR A 240 4.72 -5.02 -21.97
C TYR A 240 4.26 -4.06 -23.07
N ASP A 241 4.31 -4.50 -24.34
CA ASP A 241 3.96 -3.66 -25.49
C ASP A 241 2.50 -3.22 -25.45
N ALA A 242 1.59 -4.16 -25.21
CA ALA A 242 0.16 -3.89 -25.07
C ALA A 242 -0.11 -2.89 -23.92
N ASN A 243 0.58 -3.07 -22.80
CA ASN A 243 0.42 -2.27 -21.63
C ASN A 243 1.00 -0.85 -21.78
N VAL A 244 2.11 -0.67 -22.50
CA VAL A 244 2.65 0.67 -22.85
C VAL A 244 1.64 1.43 -23.71
N ALA A 245 0.98 0.77 -24.64
CA ALA A 245 -0.07 1.38 -25.47
C ALA A 245 -1.28 1.78 -24.62
N ALA A 246 -1.74 0.92 -23.71
CA ALA A 246 -2.85 1.24 -22.81
C ALA A 246 -2.56 2.45 -21.91
N ALA A 247 -1.32 2.59 -21.42
CA ALA A 247 -0.91 3.72 -20.57
C ALA A 247 -0.73 5.05 -21.35
N ALA A 248 -0.87 5.07 -22.68
CA ALA A 248 -0.70 6.30 -23.47
C ALA A 248 -1.67 7.41 -23.04
N THR A 249 -2.94 7.08 -22.81
CA THR A 249 -3.96 8.05 -22.39
C THR A 249 -3.56 8.78 -21.09
N VAL A 250 -2.88 8.10 -20.15
CA VAL A 250 -2.39 8.76 -18.92
C VAL A 250 -1.35 9.83 -19.26
N ARG A 251 -0.45 9.55 -20.22
CA ARG A 251 0.56 10.50 -20.68
C ARG A 251 -0.05 11.68 -21.42
N ASP A 252 -1.07 11.43 -22.24
CA ASP A 252 -1.75 12.46 -23.01
C ASP A 252 -2.46 13.45 -22.08
N VAL A 253 -3.23 12.97 -21.09
CA VAL A 253 -3.87 13.82 -20.08
C VAL A 253 -2.82 14.56 -19.26
N ALA A 254 -1.73 13.91 -18.86
CA ALA A 254 -0.65 14.57 -18.12
C ALA A 254 0.00 15.70 -18.93
N THR A 255 0.25 15.47 -20.22
CA THR A 255 0.82 16.47 -21.14
C THR A 255 -0.12 17.67 -21.29
N ALA A 256 -1.41 17.43 -21.51
CA ALA A 256 -2.42 18.49 -21.63
C ALA A 256 -2.54 19.35 -20.37
N ARG A 257 -2.31 18.74 -19.20
CA ARG A 257 -2.34 19.40 -17.89
C ARG A 257 -0.98 19.99 -17.46
N GLY A 258 0.10 19.73 -18.17
CA GLY A 258 1.45 20.17 -17.79
C GLY A 258 1.98 19.52 -16.50
N VAL A 259 1.55 18.30 -16.20
CA VAL A 259 1.91 17.54 -14.98
C VAL A 259 2.55 16.20 -15.34
N LYS A 260 2.99 15.44 -14.34
CA LYS A 260 3.55 14.10 -14.53
C LYS A 260 2.46 13.03 -14.62
N PRO A 261 2.63 11.96 -15.43
CA PRO A 261 1.65 10.88 -15.55
C PRO A 261 1.28 10.24 -14.20
N GLY A 262 2.26 10.04 -13.31
CA GLY A 262 2.01 9.51 -11.97
C GLY A 262 1.07 10.39 -11.13
N GLN A 263 1.08 11.70 -11.33
CA GLN A 263 0.16 12.61 -10.65
C GLN A 263 -1.28 12.44 -11.15
N ILE A 264 -1.48 12.19 -12.44
CA ILE A 264 -2.79 11.86 -13.02
C ILE A 264 -3.32 10.56 -12.43
N ALA A 265 -2.49 9.51 -12.37
CA ALA A 265 -2.89 8.23 -11.80
C ALA A 265 -3.30 8.33 -10.33
N LEU A 266 -2.57 9.10 -9.53
CA LEU A 266 -2.92 9.35 -8.13
C LEU A 266 -4.17 10.23 -7.99
N ALA A 267 -4.31 11.28 -8.80
CA ALA A 267 -5.50 12.14 -8.81
C ALA A 267 -6.77 11.36 -9.17
N TRP A 268 -6.66 10.41 -10.12
CA TRP A 268 -7.76 9.51 -10.46
C TRP A 268 -8.19 8.66 -9.24
N LEU A 269 -7.23 8.03 -8.54
CA LEU A 269 -7.53 7.25 -7.33
C LEU A 269 -8.21 8.09 -6.23
N LEU A 270 -7.71 9.31 -6.01
CA LEU A 270 -8.30 10.22 -5.04
C LEU A 270 -9.73 10.63 -5.42
N GLY A 271 -10.00 10.81 -6.73
CA GLY A 271 -11.34 11.06 -7.26
C GLY A 271 -12.29 9.89 -7.06
N LYS A 272 -11.82 8.66 -7.23
CA LYS A 272 -12.61 7.44 -7.03
C LYS A 272 -13.15 7.30 -5.59
N GLY A 273 -12.47 7.88 -4.61
CA GLY A 273 -12.98 7.93 -3.23
C GLY A 273 -14.35 8.62 -3.15
N SER A 274 -14.52 9.71 -3.87
CA SER A 274 -15.82 10.41 -3.95
C SER A 274 -16.87 9.61 -4.71
N ASP A 275 -16.49 8.97 -5.83
CA ASP A 275 -17.40 8.17 -6.65
C ASP A 275 -17.97 6.97 -5.87
N PHE A 276 -17.14 6.32 -5.08
CA PHE A 276 -17.55 5.15 -4.28
C PHE A 276 -18.09 5.51 -2.89
N ALA A 277 -17.89 6.73 -2.42
CA ALA A 277 -18.12 7.15 -1.04
C ALA A 277 -17.38 6.25 -0.03
N VAL A 278 -16.10 6.01 -0.32
CA VAL A 278 -15.12 5.28 0.51
C VAL A 278 -13.86 6.13 0.62
N ASP A 279 -13.32 6.27 1.81
CA ASP A 279 -12.04 6.95 1.97
C ASP A 279 -10.91 6.11 1.35
N ILE A 280 -10.26 6.66 0.31
CA ILE A 280 -9.16 6.03 -0.41
C ILE A 280 -7.88 6.82 -0.13
N VAL A 281 -6.89 6.16 0.45
CA VAL A 281 -5.59 6.73 0.80
C VAL A 281 -4.48 5.92 0.13
N PRO A 282 -4.04 6.29 -1.09
CA PRO A 282 -2.96 5.57 -1.77
C PRO A 282 -1.62 5.77 -1.06
N ILE A 283 -0.79 4.72 -1.12
CA ILE A 283 0.57 4.71 -0.54
C ILE A 283 1.64 4.49 -1.61
N PRO A 284 1.83 5.46 -2.55
CA PRO A 284 2.88 5.35 -3.55
C PRO A 284 4.25 5.22 -2.89
N GLY A 285 5.00 4.16 -3.29
CA GLY A 285 6.33 3.90 -2.77
C GLY A 285 7.38 4.76 -3.45
N THR A 286 8.25 5.41 -2.68
CA THR A 286 9.46 6.06 -3.20
C THR A 286 10.55 6.10 -2.13
N LYS A 287 11.81 6.18 -2.58
CA LYS A 287 13.01 6.40 -1.77
C LYS A 287 13.76 7.68 -2.17
N ARG A 288 13.07 8.60 -2.89
CA ARG A 288 13.66 9.85 -3.38
C ARG A 288 12.70 11.00 -3.18
N ARG A 289 13.21 12.11 -2.64
CA ARG A 289 12.44 13.35 -2.36
C ARG A 289 11.71 13.88 -3.59
N LYS A 290 12.36 13.88 -4.76
CA LYS A 290 11.75 14.34 -6.02
C LYS A 290 10.42 13.63 -6.32
N TYR A 291 10.38 12.31 -6.24
CA TYR A 291 9.16 11.53 -6.52
C TYR A 291 8.13 11.65 -5.40
N LEU A 292 8.57 11.83 -4.16
CA LEU A 292 7.67 12.13 -3.05
C LEU A 292 6.94 13.47 -3.29
N GLU A 293 7.66 14.52 -3.67
CA GLU A 293 7.09 15.83 -3.99
C GLU A 293 6.11 15.77 -5.16
N GLU A 294 6.45 15.02 -6.22
CA GLU A 294 5.56 14.75 -7.35
C GLU A 294 4.28 14.04 -6.90
N ASN A 295 4.39 13.00 -6.07
CA ASN A 295 3.24 12.24 -5.56
C ASN A 295 2.33 13.11 -4.67
N VAL A 296 2.92 13.88 -3.75
CA VAL A 296 2.18 14.77 -2.85
C VAL A 296 1.42 15.84 -3.64
N ALA A 297 2.03 16.41 -4.68
CA ALA A 297 1.39 17.42 -5.51
C ALA A 297 0.11 16.92 -6.21
N ALA A 298 -0.06 15.61 -6.39
CA ALA A 298 -1.29 15.04 -6.94
C ALA A 298 -2.54 15.35 -6.11
N THR A 299 -2.40 15.62 -4.81
CA THR A 299 -3.53 15.97 -3.93
C THR A 299 -4.21 17.29 -4.30
N SER A 300 -3.52 18.15 -5.06
CA SER A 300 -4.04 19.42 -5.54
C SER A 300 -4.70 19.33 -6.91
N LEU A 301 -4.60 18.18 -7.59
CA LEU A 301 -5.16 17.95 -8.91
C LEU A 301 -6.60 17.44 -8.80
N LYS A 302 -7.50 18.07 -9.55
CA LYS A 302 -8.86 17.59 -9.76
C LYS A 302 -9.04 17.27 -11.23
N LEU A 303 -9.32 16.00 -11.53
CA LEU A 303 -9.72 15.59 -12.86
C LEU A 303 -11.22 15.87 -13.05
N ASP A 304 -11.59 16.31 -14.24
CA ASP A 304 -13.00 16.45 -14.58
C ASP A 304 -13.66 15.10 -14.94
N ALA A 305 -14.97 15.09 -15.12
CA ALA A 305 -15.71 13.86 -15.38
C ALA A 305 -15.30 13.21 -16.72
N ALA A 306 -14.95 13.99 -17.73
CA ALA A 306 -14.52 13.46 -19.03
C ALA A 306 -13.14 12.79 -18.92
N GLU A 307 -12.20 13.40 -18.22
CA GLU A 307 -10.88 12.83 -17.95
C GLU A 307 -10.98 11.56 -17.11
N MET A 308 -11.79 11.56 -16.05
CA MET A 308 -12.05 10.38 -15.21
C MET A 308 -12.59 9.21 -16.03
N ALA A 309 -13.55 9.50 -16.93
CA ALA A 309 -14.16 8.50 -17.82
C ALA A 309 -13.16 7.99 -18.86
N ALA A 310 -12.45 8.88 -19.55
CA ALA A 310 -11.47 8.50 -20.59
C ALA A 310 -10.34 7.62 -20.02
N LEU A 311 -9.79 7.98 -18.85
CA LEU A 311 -8.79 7.18 -18.15
C LEU A 311 -9.35 5.83 -17.72
N GLY A 312 -10.55 5.82 -17.16
CA GLY A 312 -11.24 4.60 -16.71
C GLY A 312 -11.55 3.64 -17.86
N GLU A 313 -11.88 4.15 -19.04
CA GLU A 313 -12.13 3.35 -20.25
C GLU A 313 -10.83 2.84 -20.89
N ALA A 314 -9.82 3.69 -21.01
CA ALA A 314 -8.54 3.31 -21.62
C ALA A 314 -7.84 2.17 -20.87
N LEU A 315 -7.99 2.14 -19.54
CA LEU A 315 -7.39 1.14 -18.65
C LEU A 315 -8.47 0.26 -17.96
N ALA A 316 -9.58 0.01 -18.66
CA ALA A 316 -10.65 -0.83 -18.15
C ALA A 316 -10.17 -2.27 -17.86
N PRO A 317 -10.81 -2.97 -16.89
CA PRO A 317 -10.54 -4.39 -16.68
C PRO A 317 -10.60 -5.17 -18.02
N GLY A 318 -9.61 -6.04 -18.25
CA GLY A 318 -9.45 -6.78 -19.51
C GLY A 318 -8.62 -6.07 -20.58
N LYS A 319 -8.33 -4.77 -20.47
CA LYS A 319 -7.38 -4.07 -21.38
C LYS A 319 -5.92 -4.16 -20.92
N ILE A 320 -5.69 -4.59 -19.68
CA ILE A 320 -4.35 -4.79 -19.14
C ILE A 320 -3.92 -6.23 -19.41
N SER A 321 -2.82 -6.40 -20.12
CA SER A 321 -2.28 -7.70 -20.51
C SER A 321 -1.41 -8.29 -19.40
N GLY A 322 -1.60 -9.59 -19.15
CA GLY A 322 -0.88 -10.36 -18.15
C GLY A 322 -1.51 -10.33 -16.75
N PRO A 323 -1.31 -11.43 -15.99
CA PRO A 323 -1.81 -11.53 -14.62
C PRO A 323 -1.07 -10.56 -13.69
N ARG A 324 -1.72 -10.18 -12.59
CA ARG A 324 -1.20 -9.27 -11.57
C ARG A 324 0.07 -9.79 -10.89
N TYR A 325 0.11 -11.08 -10.65
CA TYR A 325 1.25 -11.81 -10.07
C TYR A 325 1.47 -13.11 -10.83
N GLY A 326 2.67 -13.69 -10.72
CA GLY A 326 2.88 -15.10 -11.01
C GLY A 326 2.09 -16.01 -10.05
N GLU A 327 1.99 -17.30 -10.36
CA GLU A 327 1.16 -18.28 -9.62
C GLU A 327 1.35 -18.24 -8.10
N ARG A 328 2.60 -18.23 -7.63
CA ARG A 328 2.91 -18.17 -6.19
C ARG A 328 2.37 -16.91 -5.51
N GLY A 329 2.43 -15.78 -6.19
CA GLY A 329 1.89 -14.52 -5.67
C GLY A 329 0.37 -14.52 -5.64
N MET A 330 -0.26 -15.07 -6.69
CA MET A 330 -1.72 -15.20 -6.76
C MET A 330 -2.27 -16.17 -5.71
N ALA A 331 -1.53 -17.22 -5.33
CA ALA A 331 -1.92 -18.15 -4.29
C ALA A 331 -1.94 -17.54 -2.87
N MET A 332 -1.32 -16.37 -2.69
CA MET A 332 -1.34 -15.64 -1.42
C MET A 332 -2.43 -14.57 -1.34
N VAL A 333 -3.23 -14.41 -2.36
CA VAL A 333 -4.38 -13.48 -2.40
C VAL A 333 -5.63 -14.24 -1.97
N ASP A 334 -6.28 -13.76 -0.92
CA ASP A 334 -7.57 -14.30 -0.48
C ASP A 334 -8.69 -13.84 -1.42
N ARG A 335 -9.62 -14.75 -1.76
CA ARG A 335 -10.69 -14.49 -2.73
C ARG A 335 -12.05 -14.93 -2.19
#